data_e4f7c2f4980e5e580f6d51d8580164df
#
_entry.id   e4f7c2f4980e5e580f6d51d8580164df
#
_cell.length_a   1.000
_cell.length_b   1.000
_cell.length_c   1.000
_cell.angle_alpha   90.00
_cell.angle_beta   90.00
_cell.angle_gamma   90.00
#
_symmetry.space_group_name_H-M   'P 1'
#
loop_
_entity.id
_entity.type
_entity.pdbx_description
1 polymer ?
#
loop_
_entity_poly.entity_id
_entity_poly.type
_entity_poly.pdbx_seq_one_letter_code
_entity_poly.pdbx_strand_id
1 'polypeptide(L)'
;MSDTRSIQLNGESRTTTAPDIAALVRELGLAPEKVAVEHNGEIAPRSQLAEIALSDGDSLEIVHFVGGGDHAAHDDDTWSVAGRTFRSRLIVGTGKYKDFAQNAAALEASGAEIVTVAVRRVNVSDPNQPMLTDFIDPKKVTYLPNTAGCFTADEAVRTLRLAREAGGWDLVKLEVLGEAKTLYPDMRETLRATETLAKEGFHPMVYCADDPIAAKQLEEAGAVAIMPLGAPIGSGLGIQNRVTIRLIVEGASVPVLVDAGVGTASDAAVGMELGCDGILMNTAIAEAKDPIRMARAMRRAVQAGRDAYLSGRMATRKYADPSSPLAGLI
;
A
#
# COMPACT_ATOMS: atom_id res chain seq x y z
N MET A 1 57.88 16.48 19.67
CA MET A 1 56.96 17.60 19.37
C MET A 1 56.14 17.14 18.20
N SER A 2 54.84 17.05 18.31
CA SER A 2 53.98 16.67 17.15
C SER A 2 53.96 17.88 16.20
N ASP A 3 54.46 17.73 14.98
CA ASP A 3 54.40 18.77 13.94
C ASP A 3 52.92 19.00 13.58
N THR A 4 52.40 20.13 14.05
CA THR A 4 51.06 20.57 13.66
C THR A 4 51.12 21.25 12.31
N ARG A 5 50.24 20.83 11.37
CA ARG A 5 50.13 21.36 10.00
C ARG A 5 48.83 22.14 9.86
N SER A 6 48.87 23.21 9.09
CA SER A 6 47.69 23.96 8.67
C SER A 6 47.34 23.54 7.26
N ILE A 7 46.12 23.02 7.06
CA ILE A 7 45.60 22.53 5.77
C ILE A 7 44.29 23.21 5.42
N GLN A 8 43.90 23.20 4.16
CA GLN A 8 42.55 23.51 3.72
C GLN A 8 41.79 22.18 3.58
N LEU A 9 40.67 22.04 4.27
CA LEU A 9 39.83 20.84 4.22
C LEU A 9 38.40 21.23 3.83
N ASN A 10 37.93 20.78 2.67
CA ASN A 10 36.62 21.13 2.12
C ASN A 10 36.37 22.65 2.11
N GLY A 11 37.41 23.42 1.74
CA GLY A 11 37.37 24.89 1.71
C GLY A 11 37.55 25.60 3.05
N GLU A 12 37.71 24.89 4.17
CA GLU A 12 37.91 25.46 5.49
C GLU A 12 39.32 25.23 6.01
N SER A 13 39.93 26.25 6.65
CA SER A 13 41.27 26.12 7.25
C SER A 13 41.20 25.27 8.53
N ARG A 14 42.03 24.23 8.62
CA ARG A 14 42.09 23.30 9.75
C ARG A 14 43.53 22.97 10.12
N THR A 15 43.77 22.77 11.42
CA THR A 15 45.05 22.25 11.92
C THR A 15 44.94 20.75 12.21
N THR A 16 45.95 19.98 11.84
CA THR A 16 46.06 18.54 12.10
C THR A 16 47.46 18.12 12.49
N THR A 17 47.55 17.00 13.21
CA THR A 17 48.82 16.31 13.49
C THR A 17 48.94 15.01 12.70
N ALA A 18 47.97 14.71 11.83
CA ALA A 18 47.97 13.51 11.02
C ALA A 18 49.17 13.47 10.08
N PRO A 19 49.96 12.38 10.02
CA PRO A 19 51.13 12.27 9.17
C PRO A 19 50.81 12.09 7.69
N ASP A 20 49.65 11.50 7.38
CA ASP A 20 49.20 11.14 6.04
C ASP A 20 47.67 11.30 5.90
N ILE A 21 47.16 11.16 4.66
CA ILE A 21 45.73 11.34 4.35
C ILE A 21 44.90 10.29 5.06
N ALA A 22 45.32 9.03 5.15
CA ALA A 22 44.57 7.98 5.81
C ALA A 22 44.39 8.24 7.32
N ALA A 23 45.42 8.80 7.97
CA ALA A 23 45.39 9.22 9.37
C ALA A 23 44.41 10.39 9.58
N LEU A 24 44.41 11.39 8.68
CA LEU A 24 43.49 12.50 8.69
C LEU A 24 42.05 12.01 8.54
N VAL A 25 41.75 11.10 7.61
CA VAL A 25 40.42 10.51 7.42
C VAL A 25 39.92 9.84 8.68
N ARG A 26 40.80 9.11 9.40
CA ARG A 26 40.45 8.49 10.70
C ARG A 26 40.25 9.53 11.80
N GLU A 27 41.02 10.60 11.83
CA GLU A 27 40.87 11.73 12.75
C GLU A 27 39.49 12.40 12.58
N LEU A 28 38.94 12.41 11.35
CA LEU A 28 37.61 12.89 11.03
C LEU A 28 36.50 11.92 11.42
N GLY A 29 36.82 10.73 11.95
CA GLY A 29 35.84 9.70 12.27
C GLY A 29 35.31 8.92 11.06
N LEU A 30 36.03 9.03 9.92
CA LEU A 30 35.63 8.37 8.67
C LEU A 30 36.48 7.12 8.43
N ALA A 31 35.94 6.16 7.66
CA ALA A 31 36.66 4.97 7.24
C ALA A 31 37.34 5.22 5.88
N PRO A 32 38.68 5.06 5.74
CA PRO A 32 39.39 5.34 4.49
C PRO A 32 38.82 4.58 3.26
N GLU A 33 38.24 3.41 3.47
CA GLU A 33 37.62 2.60 2.42
C GLU A 33 36.27 3.15 1.93
N LYS A 34 35.66 4.12 2.66
CA LYS A 34 34.37 4.73 2.35
C LYS A 34 34.42 6.15 1.85
N VAL A 35 35.63 6.67 1.63
CA VAL A 35 35.86 8.05 1.17
C VAL A 35 36.52 8.09 -0.20
N ALA A 36 36.37 9.21 -0.91
CA ALA A 36 37.22 9.61 -1.99
C ALA A 36 37.88 10.95 -1.59
N VAL A 37 39.15 11.12 -1.90
CA VAL A 37 39.96 12.29 -1.50
C VAL A 37 40.58 12.87 -2.74
N GLU A 38 40.45 14.19 -2.91
CA GLU A 38 41.26 15.00 -3.79
C GLU A 38 42.33 15.69 -2.93
N HIS A 39 43.59 15.68 -3.37
CA HIS A 39 44.70 16.30 -2.70
C HIS A 39 45.43 17.22 -3.70
N ASN A 40 45.41 18.50 -3.41
CA ASN A 40 46.01 19.55 -4.24
C ASN A 40 45.55 19.53 -5.72
N GLY A 41 44.24 19.26 -5.95
CA GLY A 41 43.66 19.23 -7.29
C GLY A 41 43.79 17.89 -8.02
N GLU A 42 44.37 16.85 -7.39
CA GLU A 42 44.46 15.51 -7.95
C GLU A 42 43.75 14.47 -7.08
N ILE A 43 43.07 13.51 -7.72
CA ILE A 43 42.40 12.43 -6.98
C ILE A 43 43.46 11.49 -6.39
N ALA A 44 43.49 11.37 -5.07
CA ALA A 44 44.38 10.46 -4.36
C ALA A 44 43.81 9.03 -4.44
N PRO A 45 44.50 8.05 -5.06
CA PRO A 45 44.04 6.68 -5.12
C PRO A 45 43.87 6.11 -3.71
N ARG A 46 42.77 5.41 -3.48
CA ARG A 46 42.41 4.87 -2.16
C ARG A 46 43.49 3.96 -1.57
N SER A 47 44.22 3.23 -2.42
CA SER A 47 45.36 2.37 -2.03
C SER A 47 46.57 3.15 -1.55
N GLN A 48 46.68 4.44 -1.86
CA GLN A 48 47.82 5.28 -1.54
C GLN A 48 47.56 6.30 -0.43
N LEU A 49 46.38 6.37 0.15
CA LEU A 49 46.03 7.34 1.18
C LEU A 49 46.97 7.31 2.40
N ALA A 50 47.55 6.15 2.72
CA ALA A 50 48.52 5.99 3.81
C ALA A 50 49.97 6.30 3.38
N GLU A 51 50.22 6.46 2.08
CA GLU A 51 51.55 6.73 1.52
C GLU A 51 51.75 8.22 1.20
N ILE A 52 50.62 8.95 1.06
CA ILE A 52 50.67 10.39 0.76
C ILE A 52 50.76 11.17 2.08
N ALA A 53 51.99 11.70 2.33
CA ALA A 53 52.24 12.52 3.49
C ALA A 53 51.56 13.89 3.39
N LEU A 54 51.03 14.39 4.50
CA LEU A 54 50.45 15.72 4.58
C LEU A 54 51.54 16.77 4.85
N SER A 55 51.40 17.90 4.19
CA SER A 55 52.27 19.06 4.34
C SER A 55 51.48 20.30 4.76
N ASP A 56 52.21 21.27 5.30
CA ASP A 56 51.62 22.58 5.63
C ASP A 56 51.16 23.28 4.35
N GLY A 57 49.91 23.76 4.31
CA GLY A 57 49.33 24.43 3.15
C GLY A 57 48.62 23.49 2.17
N ASP A 58 48.57 22.17 2.41
CA ASP A 58 47.84 21.23 1.55
C ASP A 58 46.33 21.54 1.49
N SER A 59 45.77 21.36 0.31
CA SER A 59 44.31 21.44 0.06
C SER A 59 43.74 20.05 -0.16
N LEU A 60 42.72 19.70 0.62
CA LEU A 60 42.01 18.41 0.56
C LEU A 60 40.49 18.60 0.43
N GLU A 61 39.93 17.88 -0.52
CA GLU A 61 38.46 17.69 -0.63
C GLU A 61 38.16 16.22 -0.32
N ILE A 62 37.39 15.99 0.75
CA ILE A 62 37.03 14.64 1.19
C ILE A 62 35.51 14.47 1.03
N VAL A 63 35.10 13.49 0.24
CA VAL A 63 33.69 13.11 0.06
C VAL A 63 33.47 11.68 0.51
N HIS A 64 32.30 11.43 1.09
CA HIS A 64 31.89 10.07 1.45
C HIS A 64 30.46 9.80 0.99
N PHE A 65 30.15 8.53 0.75
CA PHE A 65 28.82 8.10 0.39
C PHE A 65 28.09 7.64 1.65
N VAL A 66 26.98 8.31 1.98
CA VAL A 66 26.05 7.84 3.00
C VAL A 66 25.13 6.80 2.33
N GLY A 67 25.44 5.53 2.50
CA GLY A 67 24.63 4.43 1.99
C GLY A 67 23.55 4.01 2.98
N GLY A 68 22.38 3.73 2.44
CA GLY A 68 21.11 3.50 3.07
C GLY A 68 21.06 2.65 4.34
N GLY A 69 20.12 3.04 5.18
CA GLY A 69 19.81 2.39 6.43
C GLY A 69 19.21 0.99 6.27
N ASP A 70 19.41 0.23 7.32
CA ASP A 70 18.88 -1.12 7.51
C ASP A 70 17.35 -1.07 7.55
N HIS A 71 16.69 -1.79 6.66
CA HIS A 71 15.25 -1.92 6.66
C HIS A 71 14.85 -2.93 7.73
N ALA A 72 14.61 -2.47 8.95
CA ALA A 72 13.74 -3.19 9.86
C ALA A 72 12.33 -3.21 9.22
N ALA A 73 11.89 -4.36 8.76
CA ALA A 73 10.51 -4.56 8.38
C ALA A 73 9.64 -4.22 9.60
N HIS A 74 8.74 -3.24 9.45
CA HIS A 74 7.69 -2.98 10.43
C HIS A 74 6.71 -4.15 10.38
N ASP A 75 6.99 -5.20 11.14
CA ASP A 75 6.23 -6.46 11.18
C ASP A 75 4.90 -6.32 11.94
N ASP A 76 4.59 -5.13 12.51
CA ASP A 76 3.46 -4.88 13.41
C ASP A 76 2.35 -3.99 12.82
N ASP A 77 2.42 -3.60 11.53
CA ASP A 77 1.37 -2.78 10.91
C ASP A 77 0.17 -3.63 10.51
N THR A 78 -0.74 -3.82 11.45
CA THR A 78 -2.00 -4.55 11.27
C THR A 78 -3.19 -3.59 11.14
N TRP A 79 -4.33 -4.10 10.68
CA TRP A 79 -5.62 -3.43 10.72
C TRP A 79 -6.70 -4.40 11.19
N SER A 80 -7.80 -3.88 11.72
CA SER A 80 -8.84 -4.73 12.29
C SER A 80 -10.23 -4.31 11.79
N VAL A 81 -11.08 -5.30 11.56
CA VAL A 81 -12.49 -5.11 11.21
C VAL A 81 -13.33 -6.18 11.90
N ALA A 82 -14.44 -5.79 12.53
CA ALA A 82 -15.34 -6.69 13.24
C ALA A 82 -14.63 -7.64 14.21
N GLY A 83 -13.63 -7.12 14.97
CA GLY A 83 -12.85 -7.90 15.94
C GLY A 83 -11.83 -8.87 15.35
N ARG A 84 -11.66 -8.91 14.04
CA ARG A 84 -10.65 -9.72 13.33
C ARG A 84 -9.48 -8.85 12.91
N THR A 85 -8.25 -9.31 13.11
CA THR A 85 -7.02 -8.58 12.77
C THR A 85 -6.33 -9.22 11.57
N PHE A 86 -5.86 -8.37 10.66
CA PHE A 86 -5.22 -8.75 9.41
C PHE A 86 -3.90 -8.00 9.23
N ARG A 87 -2.93 -8.65 8.59
CA ARG A 87 -1.67 -8.06 8.16
C ARG A 87 -1.75 -7.53 6.73
N SER A 88 -2.42 -8.30 5.86
CA SER A 88 -2.58 -7.89 4.46
C SER A 88 -3.65 -6.80 4.33
N ARG A 89 -3.28 -5.69 3.72
CA ARG A 89 -4.18 -4.58 3.37
C ARG A 89 -4.75 -4.72 1.96
N LEU A 90 -4.49 -5.86 1.31
CA LEU A 90 -5.02 -6.23 0.00
C LEU A 90 -6.12 -7.27 0.17
N ILE A 91 -7.31 -6.96 -0.35
CA ILE A 91 -8.43 -7.89 -0.49
C ILE A 91 -8.57 -8.20 -1.99
N VAL A 92 -8.78 -9.47 -2.33
CA VAL A 92 -8.94 -9.88 -3.74
C VAL A 92 -10.29 -10.54 -3.98
N GLY A 93 -10.78 -10.42 -5.21
CA GLY A 93 -11.99 -11.10 -5.64
C GLY A 93 -11.71 -12.46 -6.29
N THR A 94 -12.76 -13.20 -6.61
CA THR A 94 -12.70 -14.54 -7.21
C THR A 94 -13.27 -14.63 -8.63
N GLY A 95 -13.77 -13.51 -9.15
CA GLY A 95 -14.37 -13.49 -10.49
C GLY A 95 -13.35 -13.32 -11.61
N LYS A 96 -13.74 -13.68 -12.85
CA LYS A 96 -13.01 -13.43 -14.12
C LYS A 96 -11.72 -14.20 -14.34
N TYR A 97 -11.20 -14.98 -13.41
CA TYR A 97 -10.08 -15.88 -13.65
C TYR A 97 -10.52 -17.01 -14.63
N LYS A 98 -9.56 -17.52 -15.39
CA LYS A 98 -9.84 -18.60 -16.34
C LYS A 98 -10.30 -19.90 -15.67
N ASP A 99 -9.79 -20.16 -14.45
CA ASP A 99 -10.10 -21.33 -13.61
C ASP A 99 -9.78 -21.06 -12.13
N PHE A 100 -10.23 -21.95 -11.24
CA PHE A 100 -9.98 -21.84 -9.80
C PHE A 100 -8.50 -22.01 -9.42
N ALA A 101 -7.73 -22.78 -10.19
CA ALA A 101 -6.30 -22.95 -9.94
C ALA A 101 -5.55 -21.64 -10.17
N GLN A 102 -5.85 -20.90 -11.24
CA GLN A 102 -5.28 -19.57 -11.46
C GLN A 102 -5.72 -18.59 -10.38
N ASN A 103 -6.98 -18.64 -9.94
CA ASN A 103 -7.47 -17.79 -8.85
C ASN A 103 -6.71 -18.06 -7.54
N ALA A 104 -6.54 -19.33 -7.15
CA ALA A 104 -5.79 -19.72 -5.97
C ALA A 104 -4.32 -19.27 -6.04
N ALA A 105 -3.67 -19.43 -7.18
CA ALA A 105 -2.28 -18.99 -7.39
C ALA A 105 -2.15 -17.46 -7.34
N ALA A 106 -3.13 -16.70 -7.86
CA ALA A 106 -3.15 -15.26 -7.76
C ALA A 106 -3.38 -14.79 -6.31
N LEU A 107 -4.29 -15.45 -5.58
CA LEU A 107 -4.52 -15.19 -4.16
C LEU A 107 -3.25 -15.40 -3.34
N GLU A 108 -2.56 -16.51 -3.51
CA GLU A 108 -1.28 -16.80 -2.83
C GLU A 108 -0.23 -15.73 -3.16
N ALA A 109 -0.07 -15.40 -4.43
CA ALA A 109 0.89 -14.39 -4.90
C ALA A 109 0.59 -12.99 -4.36
N SER A 110 -0.69 -12.66 -4.15
CA SER A 110 -1.15 -11.40 -3.57
C SER A 110 -0.88 -11.30 -2.07
N GLY A 111 -0.76 -12.42 -1.37
CA GLY A 111 -0.68 -12.48 0.08
C GLY A 111 -1.93 -11.97 0.80
N ALA A 112 -3.08 -11.90 0.10
CA ALA A 112 -4.33 -11.46 0.69
C ALA A 112 -4.86 -12.49 1.71
N GLU A 113 -5.37 -12.01 2.83
CA GLU A 113 -5.95 -12.83 3.90
C GLU A 113 -7.48 -12.83 3.84
N ILE A 114 -8.06 -11.99 2.99
CA ILE A 114 -9.50 -11.89 2.73
C ILE A 114 -9.75 -12.05 1.23
N VAL A 115 -10.75 -12.87 0.91
CA VAL A 115 -11.20 -13.09 -0.47
C VAL A 115 -12.69 -12.87 -0.60
N THR A 116 -13.14 -12.04 -1.55
CA THR A 116 -14.57 -11.87 -1.80
C THR A 116 -15.13 -13.03 -2.60
N VAL A 117 -16.29 -13.51 -2.20
CA VAL A 117 -16.98 -14.63 -2.85
C VAL A 117 -18.42 -14.26 -3.16
N ALA A 118 -18.85 -14.48 -4.40
CA ALA A 118 -20.24 -14.27 -4.78
C ALA A 118 -21.11 -15.42 -4.26
N VAL A 119 -22.24 -15.07 -3.63
CA VAL A 119 -23.26 -16.05 -3.23
C VAL A 119 -24.04 -16.44 -4.48
N ARG A 120 -23.83 -17.65 -4.97
CA ARG A 120 -24.46 -18.16 -6.19
C ARG A 120 -25.29 -19.40 -5.91
N ARG A 121 -26.30 -19.64 -6.76
CA ARG A 121 -27.06 -20.88 -6.75
C ARG A 121 -26.14 -22.05 -7.09
N VAL A 122 -26.29 -23.14 -6.35
CA VAL A 122 -25.60 -24.40 -6.66
C VAL A 122 -26.07 -24.93 -8.01
N ASN A 123 -25.14 -25.39 -8.82
CA ASN A 123 -25.51 -26.10 -10.05
C ASN A 123 -26.02 -27.51 -9.71
N VAL A 124 -27.34 -27.66 -9.65
CA VAL A 124 -27.96 -28.95 -9.36
C VAL A 124 -27.84 -29.97 -10.51
N SER A 125 -27.47 -29.50 -11.73
CA SER A 125 -27.34 -30.37 -12.89
C SER A 125 -26.01 -31.12 -12.93
N ASP A 126 -24.99 -30.64 -12.20
CA ASP A 126 -23.68 -31.27 -12.13
C ASP A 126 -23.09 -31.11 -10.72
N PRO A 127 -23.43 -32.02 -9.80
CA PRO A 127 -22.96 -31.96 -8.42
C PRO A 127 -21.46 -32.29 -8.28
N ASN A 128 -20.80 -32.76 -9.34
CA ASN A 128 -19.36 -33.07 -9.33
C ASN A 128 -18.49 -31.91 -9.85
N GLN A 129 -19.07 -30.75 -10.18
CA GLN A 129 -18.26 -29.60 -10.55
C GLN A 129 -17.37 -29.17 -9.37
N PRO A 130 -16.07 -28.89 -9.63
CA PRO A 130 -15.17 -28.41 -8.58
C PRO A 130 -15.70 -27.09 -7.99
N MET A 131 -15.58 -26.98 -6.69
CA MET A 131 -15.96 -25.76 -5.96
C MET A 131 -14.73 -24.91 -5.65
N LEU A 132 -14.95 -23.63 -5.42
CA LEU A 132 -13.86 -22.72 -5.02
C LEU A 132 -13.13 -23.22 -3.75
N THR A 133 -13.87 -23.81 -2.81
CA THR A 133 -13.37 -24.36 -1.54
C THR A 133 -12.40 -25.54 -1.72
N ASP A 134 -12.39 -26.18 -2.88
CA ASP A 134 -11.43 -27.24 -3.21
C ASP A 134 -10.03 -26.67 -3.51
N PHE A 135 -9.95 -25.39 -3.86
CA PHE A 135 -8.72 -24.70 -4.25
C PHE A 135 -8.26 -23.65 -3.23
N ILE A 136 -9.21 -23.01 -2.55
CA ILE A 136 -8.95 -21.97 -1.55
C ILE A 136 -9.56 -22.43 -0.22
N ASP A 137 -8.69 -22.82 0.72
CA ASP A 137 -9.10 -23.34 2.01
C ASP A 137 -9.69 -22.22 2.89
N PRO A 138 -11.00 -22.28 3.25
CA PRO A 138 -11.64 -21.26 4.09
C PRO A 138 -11.11 -21.21 5.54
N LYS A 139 -10.28 -22.18 5.95
CA LYS A 139 -9.58 -22.15 7.25
C LYS A 139 -8.32 -21.29 7.21
N LYS A 140 -7.77 -21.04 6.01
CA LYS A 140 -6.54 -20.25 5.82
C LYS A 140 -6.82 -18.83 5.40
N VAL A 141 -7.97 -18.58 4.74
CA VAL A 141 -8.35 -17.30 4.17
C VAL A 141 -9.76 -16.95 4.60
N THR A 142 -9.98 -15.71 5.02
CA THR A 142 -11.32 -15.24 5.37
C THR A 142 -12.16 -15.06 4.10
N TYR A 143 -13.23 -15.81 3.99
CA TYR A 143 -14.23 -15.61 2.95
C TYR A 143 -15.12 -14.43 3.31
N LEU A 144 -15.29 -13.52 2.37
CA LEU A 144 -16.12 -12.34 2.47
C LEU A 144 -17.26 -12.43 1.43
N PRO A 145 -18.41 -13.05 1.78
CA PRO A 145 -19.55 -13.12 0.88
C PRO A 145 -20.02 -11.74 0.47
N ASN A 146 -20.33 -11.56 -0.82
CA ASN A 146 -20.80 -10.31 -1.36
C ASN A 146 -22.17 -10.43 -2.04
N THR A 147 -22.82 -9.28 -2.21
CA THR A 147 -24.13 -9.14 -2.87
C THR A 147 -23.98 -8.63 -4.31
N ALA A 148 -22.88 -8.96 -4.97
CA ALA A 148 -22.64 -8.54 -6.35
C ALA A 148 -23.81 -8.90 -7.27
N GLY A 149 -24.34 -7.89 -7.97
CA GLY A 149 -25.48 -8.02 -8.87
C GLY A 149 -26.84 -7.86 -8.22
N CYS A 150 -26.94 -7.44 -6.95
CA CYS A 150 -28.19 -7.01 -6.32
C CYS A 150 -28.49 -5.55 -6.64
N PHE A 151 -29.75 -5.24 -6.96
CA PHE A 151 -30.23 -3.90 -7.30
C PHE A 151 -31.21 -3.33 -6.28
N THR A 152 -31.58 -4.10 -5.27
CA THR A 152 -32.44 -3.66 -4.17
C THR A 152 -31.89 -4.11 -2.82
N ALA A 153 -32.21 -3.38 -1.76
CA ALA A 153 -31.83 -3.76 -0.40
C ALA A 153 -32.40 -5.15 -0.03
N ASP A 154 -33.63 -5.47 -0.45
CA ASP A 154 -34.26 -6.73 -0.13
C ASP A 154 -33.56 -7.93 -0.79
N GLU A 155 -33.07 -7.77 -2.03
CA GLU A 155 -32.25 -8.79 -2.69
C GLU A 155 -30.94 -8.99 -1.96
N ALA A 156 -30.25 -7.90 -1.60
CA ALA A 156 -28.98 -7.95 -0.90
C ALA A 156 -29.11 -8.60 0.49
N VAL A 157 -30.08 -8.19 1.29
CA VAL A 157 -30.35 -8.76 2.61
C VAL A 157 -30.67 -10.25 2.51
N ARG A 158 -31.56 -10.64 1.57
CA ARG A 158 -31.87 -12.05 1.33
C ARG A 158 -30.66 -12.86 0.96
N THR A 159 -29.80 -12.33 0.10
CA THR A 159 -28.58 -13.00 -0.35
C THR A 159 -27.64 -13.26 0.81
N LEU A 160 -27.44 -12.28 1.70
CA LEU A 160 -26.54 -12.44 2.85
C LEU A 160 -27.13 -13.33 3.95
N ARG A 161 -28.44 -13.33 4.14
CA ARG A 161 -29.11 -14.33 5.01
C ARG A 161 -28.85 -15.76 4.52
N LEU A 162 -28.94 -16.00 3.19
CA LEU A 162 -28.62 -17.30 2.60
C LEU A 162 -27.12 -17.64 2.78
N ALA A 163 -26.23 -16.66 2.66
CA ALA A 163 -24.81 -16.88 2.92
C ALA A 163 -24.55 -17.31 4.37
N ARG A 164 -25.19 -16.65 5.33
CA ARG A 164 -25.08 -17.00 6.77
C ARG A 164 -25.59 -18.41 7.05
N GLU A 165 -26.72 -18.79 6.50
CA GLU A 165 -27.26 -20.15 6.65
C GLU A 165 -26.32 -21.20 6.01
N ALA A 166 -25.71 -20.88 4.88
CA ALA A 166 -24.82 -21.80 4.17
C ALA A 166 -23.45 -22.01 4.81
N GLY A 167 -22.90 -20.98 5.45
CA GLY A 167 -21.50 -21.04 5.93
C GLY A 167 -21.21 -20.31 7.24
N GLY A 168 -22.23 -19.79 7.93
CA GLY A 168 -22.07 -19.10 9.21
C GLY A 168 -21.39 -17.72 9.11
N TRP A 169 -21.32 -17.15 7.91
CA TRP A 169 -20.63 -15.87 7.69
C TRP A 169 -21.45 -14.69 8.20
N ASP A 170 -20.89 -13.94 9.11
CA ASP A 170 -21.40 -12.69 9.67
C ASP A 170 -20.70 -11.44 9.10
N LEU A 171 -19.38 -11.54 8.80
CA LEU A 171 -18.61 -10.52 8.08
C LEU A 171 -18.91 -10.65 6.59
N VAL A 172 -19.48 -9.60 6.00
CA VAL A 172 -20.03 -9.63 4.64
C VAL A 172 -19.70 -8.35 3.88
N LYS A 173 -19.65 -8.41 2.56
CA LYS A 173 -19.53 -7.23 1.70
C LYS A 173 -20.91 -6.91 1.12
N LEU A 174 -21.42 -5.76 1.49
CA LEU A 174 -22.70 -5.25 0.98
C LEU A 174 -22.46 -4.35 -0.24
N GLU A 175 -23.19 -4.64 -1.30
CA GLU A 175 -23.22 -3.91 -2.55
C GLU A 175 -24.65 -3.87 -3.07
N VAL A 176 -25.22 -2.68 -3.29
CA VAL A 176 -26.55 -2.51 -3.93
C VAL A 176 -26.35 -1.55 -5.11
N LEU A 177 -26.56 -2.04 -6.31
CA LEU A 177 -26.31 -1.31 -7.54
C LEU A 177 -27.53 -0.46 -7.94
N GLY A 178 -27.29 0.77 -8.37
CA GLY A 178 -28.32 1.67 -8.87
C GLY A 178 -28.58 1.49 -10.37
N GLU A 179 -27.55 1.14 -11.13
CA GLU A 179 -27.64 1.05 -12.58
C GLU A 179 -26.70 -0.01 -13.15
N ALA A 180 -27.20 -0.82 -14.09
CA ALA A 180 -26.43 -1.94 -14.66
C ALA A 180 -25.27 -1.50 -15.57
N LYS A 181 -25.32 -0.31 -16.18
CA LYS A 181 -24.29 0.16 -17.11
C LYS A 181 -23.06 0.72 -16.38
N THR A 182 -23.28 1.46 -15.31
CA THR A 182 -22.21 2.15 -14.57
C THR A 182 -21.81 1.40 -13.31
N LEU A 183 -22.67 0.53 -12.78
CA LEU A 183 -22.50 -0.19 -11.52
C LEU A 183 -22.23 0.74 -10.32
N TYR A 184 -22.70 2.00 -10.40
CA TYR A 184 -22.70 2.90 -9.25
C TYR A 184 -23.67 2.39 -8.19
N PRO A 185 -23.36 2.58 -6.91
CA PRO A 185 -24.24 2.14 -5.82
C PRO A 185 -25.50 3.00 -5.74
N ASP A 186 -26.65 2.39 -5.47
CA ASP A 186 -27.84 3.10 -4.98
C ASP A 186 -27.66 3.38 -3.49
N MET A 187 -27.27 4.59 -3.15
CA MET A 187 -26.95 4.93 -1.76
C MET A 187 -28.15 4.85 -0.81
N ARG A 188 -29.37 5.07 -1.30
CA ARG A 188 -30.59 4.93 -0.49
C ARG A 188 -30.85 3.46 -0.13
N GLU A 189 -30.80 2.59 -1.12
CA GLU A 189 -30.99 1.16 -0.93
C GLU A 189 -29.82 0.55 -0.13
N THR A 190 -28.58 1.03 -0.37
CA THR A 190 -27.40 0.62 0.39
C THR A 190 -27.53 0.97 1.87
N LEU A 191 -27.98 2.18 2.21
CA LEU A 191 -28.20 2.60 3.60
C LEU A 191 -29.27 1.73 4.28
N ARG A 192 -30.41 1.50 3.60
CA ARG A 192 -31.49 0.64 4.10
C ARG A 192 -31.03 -0.79 4.37
N ALA A 193 -30.26 -1.36 3.45
CA ALA A 193 -29.69 -2.69 3.62
C ALA A 193 -28.68 -2.76 4.78
N THR A 194 -27.81 -1.73 4.92
CA THR A 194 -26.83 -1.64 6.00
C THR A 194 -27.53 -1.66 7.36
N GLU A 195 -28.54 -0.79 7.59
CA GLU A 195 -29.30 -0.75 8.83
C GLU A 195 -29.97 -2.10 9.16
N THR A 196 -30.53 -2.76 8.14
CA THR A 196 -31.21 -4.05 8.32
C THR A 196 -30.23 -5.13 8.73
N LEU A 197 -29.11 -5.23 8.03
CA LEU A 197 -28.08 -6.23 8.28
C LEU A 197 -27.42 -6.03 9.65
N ALA A 198 -27.08 -4.78 10.00
CA ALA A 198 -26.47 -4.46 11.30
C ALA A 198 -27.42 -4.83 12.47
N LYS A 199 -28.72 -4.54 12.36
CA LYS A 199 -29.74 -4.94 13.36
C LYS A 199 -29.87 -6.47 13.49
N GLU A 200 -29.56 -7.21 12.43
CA GLU A 200 -29.58 -8.67 12.41
C GLU A 200 -28.25 -9.32 12.86
N GLY A 201 -27.29 -8.51 13.31
CA GLY A 201 -25.99 -8.98 13.81
C GLY A 201 -25.02 -9.38 12.72
N PHE A 202 -25.18 -8.88 11.49
CA PHE A 202 -24.12 -8.91 10.48
C PHE A 202 -23.13 -7.78 10.71
N HIS A 203 -21.94 -7.95 10.15
CA HIS A 203 -20.86 -6.98 10.11
C HIS A 203 -20.62 -6.54 8.65
N PRO A 204 -21.41 -5.58 8.12
CA PRO A 204 -21.31 -5.20 6.72
C PRO A 204 -20.12 -4.29 6.46
N MET A 205 -19.24 -4.68 5.55
CA MET A 205 -18.30 -3.84 4.84
C MET A 205 -19.01 -3.30 3.60
N VAL A 206 -19.15 -1.98 3.44
CA VAL A 206 -20.15 -1.41 2.54
C VAL A 206 -19.55 -0.70 1.36
N TYR A 207 -19.76 -1.21 0.14
CA TYR A 207 -19.47 -0.53 -1.11
C TYR A 207 -20.36 0.71 -1.27
N CYS A 208 -19.74 1.86 -1.54
CA CYS A 208 -20.44 3.14 -1.61
C CYS A 208 -19.84 4.09 -2.65
N ALA A 209 -20.57 5.16 -2.94
CA ALA A 209 -20.03 6.30 -3.66
C ALA A 209 -18.90 6.97 -2.84
N ASP A 210 -18.04 7.73 -3.51
CA ASP A 210 -16.98 8.54 -2.89
C ASP A 210 -17.53 9.86 -2.29
N ASP A 211 -18.62 9.73 -1.53
CA ASP A 211 -19.31 10.84 -0.87
C ASP A 211 -19.07 10.78 0.65
N PRO A 212 -18.39 11.78 1.24
CA PRO A 212 -18.10 11.81 2.68
C PRO A 212 -19.35 11.85 3.56
N ILE A 213 -20.46 12.42 3.08
CA ILE A 213 -21.71 12.46 3.84
C ILE A 213 -22.36 11.09 3.86
N ALA A 214 -22.44 10.42 2.70
CA ALA A 214 -22.97 9.07 2.60
C ALA A 214 -22.09 8.08 3.42
N ALA A 215 -20.79 8.21 3.38
CA ALA A 215 -19.86 7.39 4.17
C ALA A 215 -20.17 7.49 5.68
N LYS A 216 -20.36 8.70 6.19
CA LYS A 216 -20.73 8.93 7.59
C LYS A 216 -22.11 8.31 7.95
N GLN A 217 -23.11 8.47 7.09
CA GLN A 217 -24.41 7.86 7.28
C GLN A 217 -24.35 6.33 7.34
N LEU A 218 -23.52 5.71 6.51
CA LEU A 218 -23.31 4.26 6.52
C LEU A 218 -22.65 3.78 7.81
N GLU A 219 -21.68 4.51 8.33
CA GLU A 219 -21.07 4.21 9.63
C GLU A 219 -22.10 4.32 10.77
N GLU A 220 -22.91 5.39 10.79
CA GLU A 220 -24.00 5.58 11.75
C GLU A 220 -25.07 4.46 11.63
N ALA A 221 -25.27 3.91 10.43
CA ALA A 221 -26.16 2.78 10.18
C ALA A 221 -25.62 1.41 10.61
N GLY A 222 -24.33 1.35 11.01
CA GLY A 222 -23.69 0.15 11.53
C GLY A 222 -22.76 -0.56 10.54
N ALA A 223 -22.28 0.12 9.48
CA ALA A 223 -21.19 -0.39 8.67
C ALA A 223 -19.91 -0.57 9.50
N VAL A 224 -19.25 -1.72 9.38
CA VAL A 224 -17.99 -1.99 10.07
C VAL A 224 -16.75 -1.60 9.26
N ALA A 225 -16.94 -1.29 7.97
CA ALA A 225 -15.96 -0.68 7.10
C ALA A 225 -16.66 0.07 5.96
N ILE A 226 -16.09 1.18 5.54
CA ILE A 226 -16.54 1.98 4.40
C ILE A 226 -15.66 1.66 3.19
N MET A 227 -16.30 1.35 2.06
CA MET A 227 -15.61 0.91 0.85
C MET A 227 -15.96 1.80 -0.35
N PRO A 228 -15.41 3.05 -0.40
CA PRO A 228 -15.73 3.97 -1.47
C PRO A 228 -15.12 3.50 -2.80
N LEU A 229 -15.83 3.76 -3.90
CA LEU A 229 -15.28 3.55 -5.24
C LEU A 229 -14.21 4.61 -5.57
N GLY A 230 -13.12 4.20 -6.20
CA GLY A 230 -12.18 5.13 -6.83
C GLY A 230 -12.64 5.54 -8.23
N ALA A 231 -13.31 4.61 -8.94
CA ALA A 231 -13.95 4.74 -10.24
C ALA A 231 -14.94 3.57 -10.43
N PRO A 232 -15.75 3.55 -11.49
CA PRO A 232 -16.71 2.46 -11.72
C PRO A 232 -16.07 1.07 -11.68
N ILE A 233 -16.81 0.08 -11.18
CA ILE A 233 -16.37 -1.31 -11.09
C ILE A 233 -15.83 -1.80 -12.44
N GLY A 234 -14.62 -2.36 -12.46
CA GLY A 234 -14.00 -2.92 -13.66
C GLY A 234 -13.51 -1.90 -14.68
N SER A 235 -13.56 -0.59 -14.37
CA SER A 235 -13.12 0.47 -15.31
C SER A 235 -11.61 0.59 -15.43
N GLY A 236 -10.85 0.29 -14.38
CA GLY A 236 -9.39 0.46 -14.35
C GLY A 236 -8.92 1.92 -14.46
N LEU A 237 -9.81 2.89 -14.18
CA LEU A 237 -9.51 4.32 -14.30
C LEU A 237 -8.70 4.89 -13.12
N GLY A 238 -8.47 4.11 -12.08
CA GLY A 238 -7.79 4.54 -10.87
C GLY A 238 -8.66 5.38 -9.94
N ILE A 239 -8.05 6.08 -8.99
CA ILE A 239 -8.75 6.94 -8.03
C ILE A 239 -8.96 8.32 -8.66
N GLN A 240 -10.19 8.61 -9.05
CA GLN A 240 -10.54 9.84 -9.76
C GLN A 240 -10.62 11.05 -8.84
N ASN A 241 -11.16 10.89 -7.63
CA ASN A 241 -11.30 11.99 -6.68
C ASN A 241 -10.52 11.70 -5.38
N ARG A 242 -9.27 12.09 -5.38
CA ARG A 242 -8.38 11.91 -4.20
C ARG A 242 -8.82 12.75 -3.00
N VAL A 243 -9.51 13.87 -3.25
CA VAL A 243 -9.95 14.77 -2.17
C VAL A 243 -11.08 14.12 -1.38
N THR A 244 -12.10 13.59 -2.04
CA THR A 244 -13.23 12.95 -1.35
C THR A 244 -12.81 11.69 -0.62
N ILE A 245 -11.95 10.84 -1.22
CA ILE A 245 -11.38 9.68 -0.52
C ILE A 245 -10.66 10.10 0.77
N ARG A 246 -9.84 11.17 0.70
CA ARG A 246 -9.15 11.67 1.89
C ARG A 246 -10.12 12.20 2.95
N LEU A 247 -11.15 12.93 2.55
CA LEU A 247 -12.19 13.42 3.48
C LEU A 247 -12.93 12.26 4.15
N ILE A 248 -13.19 11.16 3.44
CA ILE A 248 -13.77 9.95 4.01
C ILE A 248 -12.82 9.33 5.03
N VAL A 249 -11.53 9.17 4.70
CA VAL A 249 -10.52 8.62 5.61
C VAL A 249 -10.39 9.47 6.88
N GLU A 250 -10.34 10.81 6.73
CA GLU A 250 -10.20 11.74 7.87
C GLU A 250 -11.45 11.77 8.76
N GLY A 251 -12.64 11.49 8.20
CA GLY A 251 -13.91 11.55 8.91
C GLY A 251 -14.41 10.22 9.48
N ALA A 252 -13.86 9.09 9.05
CA ALA A 252 -14.30 7.76 9.47
C ALA A 252 -13.66 7.32 10.79
N SER A 253 -14.44 6.60 11.62
CA SER A 253 -13.95 5.88 12.80
C SER A 253 -13.88 4.36 12.60
N VAL A 254 -14.28 3.90 11.43
CA VAL A 254 -14.14 2.50 10.96
C VAL A 254 -13.16 2.43 9.79
N PRO A 255 -12.58 1.26 9.47
CA PRO A 255 -11.67 1.13 8.34
C PRO A 255 -12.25 1.62 7.01
N VAL A 256 -11.42 2.28 6.21
CA VAL A 256 -11.76 2.75 4.87
C VAL A 256 -10.92 1.99 3.84
N LEU A 257 -11.58 1.32 2.90
CA LEU A 257 -10.91 0.56 1.84
C LEU A 257 -11.39 1.01 0.47
N VAL A 258 -10.50 1.37 -0.43
CA VAL A 258 -10.93 1.63 -1.82
C VAL A 258 -11.39 0.33 -2.48
N ASP A 259 -12.61 0.36 -3.03
CA ASP A 259 -13.26 -0.79 -3.66
C ASP A 259 -13.73 -0.42 -5.07
N ALA A 260 -13.09 -0.82 -6.06
CA ALA A 260 -13.36 -0.53 -7.46
C ALA A 260 -12.50 0.59 -8.09
N GLY A 261 -12.35 0.48 -9.39
CA GLY A 261 -11.63 1.45 -10.20
C GLY A 261 -10.12 1.22 -10.29
N VAL A 262 -9.51 0.50 -9.38
CA VAL A 262 -8.07 0.17 -9.43
C VAL A 262 -7.76 -0.65 -10.67
N GLY A 263 -6.85 -0.16 -11.51
CA GLY A 263 -6.44 -0.80 -12.76
C GLY A 263 -5.00 -1.28 -12.77
N THR A 264 -4.13 -0.68 -11.94
CA THR A 264 -2.71 -1.04 -11.89
C THR A 264 -2.09 -0.72 -10.53
N ALA A 265 -0.83 -1.11 -10.35
CA ALA A 265 -0.08 -0.98 -9.10
C ALA A 265 -0.02 0.46 -8.56
N SER A 266 0.17 1.47 -9.43
CA SER A 266 0.19 2.87 -9.01
C SER A 266 -1.13 3.33 -8.37
N ASP A 267 -2.27 2.84 -8.85
CA ASP A 267 -3.57 3.21 -8.28
C ASP A 267 -3.73 2.67 -6.85
N ALA A 268 -3.25 1.43 -6.62
CA ALA A 268 -3.24 0.82 -5.30
C ALA A 268 -2.32 1.58 -4.33
N ALA A 269 -1.11 1.97 -4.78
CA ALA A 269 -0.21 2.79 -3.98
C ALA A 269 -0.84 4.13 -3.60
N VAL A 270 -1.48 4.81 -4.56
CA VAL A 270 -2.19 6.09 -4.33
C VAL A 270 -3.28 5.93 -3.26
N GLY A 271 -4.09 4.86 -3.30
CA GLY A 271 -5.11 4.62 -2.28
C GLY A 271 -4.51 4.51 -0.87
N MET A 272 -3.40 3.79 -0.75
CA MET A 272 -2.70 3.63 0.53
C MET A 272 -2.04 4.94 0.98
N GLU A 273 -1.44 5.72 0.07
CA GLU A 273 -0.86 7.04 0.37
C GLU A 273 -1.91 8.07 0.83
N LEU A 274 -3.17 7.90 0.44
CA LEU A 274 -4.28 8.72 0.93
C LEU A 274 -4.70 8.37 2.37
N GLY A 275 -4.18 7.28 2.94
CA GLY A 275 -4.44 6.83 4.29
C GLY A 275 -5.52 5.76 4.41
N CYS A 276 -5.96 5.17 3.30
CA CYS A 276 -6.88 4.04 3.36
C CYS A 276 -6.27 2.86 4.13
N ASP A 277 -7.13 2.08 4.80
CA ASP A 277 -6.71 0.89 5.54
C ASP A 277 -6.43 -0.32 4.64
N GLY A 278 -6.98 -0.31 3.43
CA GLY A 278 -6.74 -1.35 2.45
C GLY A 278 -7.32 -1.03 1.08
N ILE A 279 -7.08 -1.95 0.15
CA ILE A 279 -7.57 -1.90 -1.23
C ILE A 279 -8.22 -3.23 -1.57
N LEU A 280 -9.44 -3.19 -2.11
CA LEU A 280 -10.06 -4.36 -2.72
C LEU A 280 -9.94 -4.26 -4.25
N MET A 281 -9.52 -5.35 -4.88
CA MET A 281 -9.45 -5.44 -6.34
C MET A 281 -9.67 -6.86 -6.84
N ASN A 282 -10.18 -6.98 -8.05
CA ASN A 282 -10.32 -8.26 -8.73
C ASN A 282 -9.91 -8.16 -10.20
N THR A 283 -10.65 -7.40 -11.00
CA THR A 283 -10.49 -7.29 -12.47
C THR A 283 -9.06 -6.91 -12.87
N ALA A 284 -8.44 -5.97 -12.16
CA ALA A 284 -7.07 -5.53 -12.44
C ALA A 284 -6.03 -6.67 -12.37
N ILE A 285 -6.28 -7.68 -11.53
CA ILE A 285 -5.45 -8.87 -11.44
C ILE A 285 -5.91 -9.91 -12.46
N ALA A 286 -7.18 -10.29 -12.44
CA ALA A 286 -7.71 -11.39 -13.23
C ALA A 286 -7.60 -11.19 -14.74
N GLU A 287 -7.76 -9.96 -15.24
CA GLU A 287 -7.67 -9.61 -16.66
C GLU A 287 -6.28 -9.15 -17.10
N ALA A 288 -5.28 -9.14 -16.20
CA ALA A 288 -3.91 -8.88 -16.60
C ALA A 288 -3.38 -10.00 -17.51
N LYS A 289 -2.44 -9.67 -18.41
CA LYS A 289 -1.77 -10.68 -19.26
C LYS A 289 -1.08 -11.77 -18.44
N ASP A 290 -0.60 -11.43 -17.25
CA ASP A 290 -0.02 -12.35 -16.27
C ASP A 290 -0.63 -12.03 -14.89
N PRO A 291 -1.75 -12.69 -14.51
CA PRO A 291 -2.43 -12.43 -13.25
C PRO A 291 -1.57 -12.66 -12.00
N ILE A 292 -0.70 -13.68 -12.03
CA ILE A 292 0.17 -14.00 -10.88
C ILE A 292 1.22 -12.89 -10.67
N ARG A 293 1.80 -12.42 -11.76
CA ARG A 293 2.76 -11.29 -11.71
C ARG A 293 2.08 -10.00 -11.25
N MET A 294 0.85 -9.74 -11.74
CA MET A 294 0.07 -8.58 -11.32
C MET A 294 -0.31 -8.65 -9.85
N ALA A 295 -0.73 -9.81 -9.34
CA ALA A 295 -1.01 -10.01 -7.92
C ALA A 295 0.20 -9.65 -7.03
N ARG A 296 1.41 -10.10 -7.41
CA ARG A 296 2.65 -9.70 -6.71
C ARG A 296 2.94 -8.20 -6.81
N ALA A 297 2.67 -7.58 -7.96
CA ALA A 297 2.86 -6.14 -8.15
C ALA A 297 1.91 -5.35 -7.25
N MET A 298 0.64 -5.75 -7.18
CA MET A 298 -0.37 -5.12 -6.32
C MET A 298 -0.03 -5.23 -4.84
N ARG A 299 0.41 -6.42 -4.37
CA ARG A 299 0.91 -6.59 -3.00
C ARG A 299 2.00 -5.58 -2.65
N ARG A 300 3.01 -5.47 -3.52
CA ARG A 300 4.13 -4.53 -3.30
C ARG A 300 3.68 -3.08 -3.33
N ALA A 301 2.73 -2.73 -4.20
CA ALA A 301 2.18 -1.39 -4.31
C ALA A 301 1.40 -0.98 -3.05
N VAL A 302 0.57 -1.87 -2.52
CA VAL A 302 -0.15 -1.67 -1.26
C VAL A 302 0.83 -1.46 -0.10
N GLN A 303 1.86 -2.29 0.00
CA GLN A 303 2.92 -2.15 1.01
C GLN A 303 3.66 -0.82 0.87
N ALA A 304 4.16 -0.51 -0.33
CA ALA A 304 4.90 0.73 -0.58
C ALA A 304 4.07 1.99 -0.31
N GLY A 305 2.78 2.00 -0.71
CA GLY A 305 1.88 3.13 -0.42
C GLY A 305 1.61 3.29 1.08
N ARG A 306 1.48 2.18 1.82
CA ARG A 306 1.34 2.21 3.28
C ARG A 306 2.59 2.74 3.97
N ASP A 307 3.76 2.26 3.58
CA ASP A 307 5.05 2.74 4.10
C ASP A 307 5.23 4.24 3.83
N ALA A 308 4.88 4.71 2.63
CA ALA A 308 4.92 6.13 2.27
C ALA A 308 3.97 6.97 3.14
N TYR A 309 2.76 6.47 3.41
CA TYR A 309 1.80 7.14 4.30
C TYR A 309 2.33 7.25 5.73
N LEU A 310 2.83 6.14 6.30
CA LEU A 310 3.38 6.11 7.66
C LEU A 310 4.64 6.95 7.83
N SER A 311 5.49 6.99 6.79
CA SER A 311 6.72 7.82 6.77
C SER A 311 6.41 9.31 6.71
N GLY A 312 5.23 9.68 6.25
CA GLY A 312 4.84 11.05 6.04
C GLY A 312 5.43 11.65 4.75
N ARG A 313 4.57 12.31 3.98
CA ARG A 313 4.97 12.97 2.75
C ARG A 313 5.71 14.27 3.04
N MET A 314 6.80 14.56 2.31
CA MET A 314 7.41 15.89 2.34
C MET A 314 6.41 16.97 1.90
N ALA A 315 6.54 18.18 2.48
CA ALA A 315 5.73 19.33 2.09
C ALA A 315 5.91 19.67 0.61
N THR A 316 4.81 19.94 -0.08
CA THR A 316 4.87 20.47 -1.46
C THR A 316 5.38 21.90 -1.44
N ARG A 317 6.27 22.25 -2.37
CA ARG A 317 6.84 23.59 -2.52
C ARG A 317 6.52 24.13 -3.90
N LYS A 318 6.25 25.44 -3.99
CA LYS A 318 6.00 26.12 -5.26
C LYS A 318 7.29 26.28 -6.08
N TYR A 319 8.40 26.51 -5.42
CA TYR A 319 9.71 26.72 -6.04
C TYR A 319 10.66 25.58 -5.72
N ALA A 320 11.67 25.41 -6.56
CA ALA A 320 12.72 24.42 -6.34
C ALA A 320 13.46 24.69 -5.03
N ASP A 321 13.83 23.62 -4.35
CA ASP A 321 14.70 23.61 -3.18
C ASP A 321 15.83 22.62 -3.47
N PRO A 322 17.07 23.09 -3.68
CA PRO A 322 18.14 22.21 -4.12
C PRO A 322 18.47 21.19 -3.02
N SER A 323 18.60 19.93 -3.42
CA SER A 323 18.98 18.83 -2.53
C SER A 323 20.47 18.82 -2.21
N SER A 324 21.27 19.56 -2.98
CA SER A 324 22.71 19.75 -2.75
C SER A 324 23.02 21.23 -2.61
N PRO A 325 23.98 21.62 -1.75
CA PRO A 325 24.40 23.02 -1.65
C PRO A 325 24.79 23.57 -3.03
N LEU A 326 24.35 24.78 -3.38
CA LEU A 326 24.74 25.45 -4.62
C LEU A 326 26.09 26.16 -4.51
N ALA A 327 26.63 26.34 -3.29
CA ALA A 327 27.93 26.87 -3.00
C ALA A 327 28.90 25.75 -2.59
N GLY A 328 30.15 25.86 -2.94
CA GLY A 328 31.17 24.84 -2.63
C GLY A 328 31.18 23.65 -3.59
N LEU A 329 30.66 23.81 -4.81
CA LEU A 329 30.89 22.83 -5.88
C LEU A 329 32.32 22.89 -6.31
N ILE A 330 32.94 21.71 -6.47
CA ILE A 330 34.33 21.52 -6.97
C ILE A 330 34.45 22.03 -8.40
#